data_77f1c36650aefd2afa2e3377d2ef00d8
#
_entry.id   77f1c36650aefd2afa2e3377d2ef00d8
#
_cell.length_a   1.000
_cell.length_b   1.000
_cell.length_c   1.000
_cell.angle_alpha   90.00
_cell.angle_beta   90.00
_cell.angle_gamma   90.00
#
_symmetry.space_group_name_H-M   'P 1'
#
loop_
_entity.id
_entity.type
_entity.pdbx_description
1 polymer ?
#
loop_
_entity_poly.entity_id
_entity_poly.type
_entity_poly.pdbx_seq_one_letter_code
_entity_poly.pdbx_strand_id
1 'polypeptide(L)'
;MEPHCPGPRRTVAARALAALALTGAAAGCAAPAATSEDGEDGGTERTAELLVQVTSVHEETGMTLLEGPTFDADGRLLVVDVTAPAGEPKVLRVDTGSREVSPVFTDGTGAYTSAQFSPHDDRLYLTDFAGGRIDSITPEGEDHTTFFSGEVDGAPMNPDDLAFDEAGNMYVSDSAGFDGPAWEARGRVVRIDRDTAEATVLAEELPAPNGISFTADFSGLWVGQYGANRVDHYALNEDGTEVETSHAALYFDGGTSRIDSIAVDADGNLYQAVHGQPRIFVYSPLGEHLATVGVPADAAEGLYSATNVAIAPGTTDAYMTVSGDDGGFVYSFDALAEGIRQSNGG
;
A
#
# COMPACT_ATOMS: atom_id res chain seq x y z
N MET A 1 55.45 -37.99 -16.65
CA MET A 1 56.24 -38.44 -15.48
C MET A 1 56.09 -37.37 -14.43
N GLU A 2 55.20 -37.63 -13.49
CA GLU A 2 55.09 -36.86 -12.24
C GLU A 2 56.28 -37.13 -11.34
N PRO A 3 56.52 -36.27 -10.34
CA PRO A 3 56.12 -36.75 -9.04
C PRO A 3 55.40 -35.72 -8.13
N HIS A 4 54.44 -36.25 -7.40
CA HIS A 4 53.75 -35.73 -6.24
C HIS A 4 54.71 -35.33 -5.10
N CYS A 5 54.38 -34.21 -4.41
CA CYS A 5 54.85 -33.93 -3.05
C CYS A 5 53.65 -33.67 -2.12
N PRO A 6 53.58 -34.31 -0.94
CA PRO A 6 52.47 -34.11 0.01
C PRO A 6 52.73 -32.96 0.97
N GLY A 7 51.70 -32.11 1.21
CA GLY A 7 51.70 -31.04 2.19
C GLY A 7 51.37 -31.54 3.62
N PRO A 8 51.74 -30.76 4.66
CA PRO A 8 51.69 -31.22 6.06
C PRO A 8 50.29 -31.08 6.70
N ARG A 9 49.96 -32.14 7.45
CA ARG A 9 48.77 -32.20 8.33
C ARG A 9 48.97 -31.29 9.54
N ARG A 10 48.00 -30.36 9.77
CA ARG A 10 47.89 -29.62 11.03
C ARG A 10 47.01 -30.36 12.01
N THR A 11 47.58 -30.75 13.13
CA THR A 11 46.92 -31.30 14.31
C THR A 11 46.17 -30.18 15.07
N VAL A 12 44.88 -30.45 15.36
CA VAL A 12 44.06 -29.60 16.22
C VAL A 12 44.25 -30.08 17.66
N ALA A 13 44.75 -29.18 18.51
CA ALA A 13 44.89 -29.45 19.95
C ALA A 13 43.57 -29.05 20.65
N ALA A 14 42.99 -29.99 21.32
CA ALA A 14 41.84 -29.79 22.20
C ALA A 14 42.33 -29.19 23.54
N ARG A 15 41.72 -28.05 23.90
CA ARG A 15 41.88 -27.46 25.25
C ARG A 15 40.67 -27.80 26.10
N ALA A 16 40.89 -28.57 27.14
CA ALA A 16 39.92 -28.81 28.20
C ALA A 16 39.73 -27.58 29.11
N LEU A 17 38.49 -27.13 29.29
CA LEU A 17 38.16 -26.16 30.33
C LEU A 17 37.72 -26.91 31.58
N ALA A 18 38.44 -26.64 32.69
CA ALA A 18 38.10 -27.11 34.01
C ALA A 18 36.93 -26.26 34.59
N ALA A 19 35.91 -26.92 35.06
CA ALA A 19 34.80 -26.30 35.78
C ALA A 19 35.19 -26.10 37.24
N LEU A 20 35.13 -24.85 37.74
CA LEU A 20 35.27 -24.49 39.12
C LEU A 20 33.85 -24.38 39.71
N ALA A 21 33.45 -25.28 40.58
CA ALA A 21 32.21 -25.22 41.36
C ALA A 21 32.41 -24.29 42.57
N LEU A 22 31.75 -23.14 42.60
CA LEU A 22 31.59 -22.32 43.80
C LEU A 22 30.17 -22.56 44.39
N THR A 23 30.10 -23.20 45.56
CA THR A 23 28.91 -23.26 46.38
C THR A 23 28.79 -21.96 47.18
N GLY A 24 27.87 -21.07 46.76
CA GLY A 24 27.49 -19.89 47.50
C GLY A 24 26.08 -20.04 48.05
N ALA A 25 25.92 -19.93 49.39
CA ALA A 25 24.64 -19.93 50.07
C ALA A 25 23.83 -18.69 49.67
N ALA A 26 22.66 -18.89 49.07
CA ALA A 26 21.74 -17.82 48.71
C ALA A 26 20.83 -17.49 49.92
N ALA A 27 21.03 -16.33 50.51
CA ALA A 27 20.01 -15.69 51.33
C ALA A 27 18.95 -15.10 50.38
N GLY A 28 17.73 -15.65 50.44
CA GLY A 28 16.62 -15.19 49.61
C GLY A 28 16.12 -13.81 50.05
N CYS A 29 16.41 -12.78 49.20
CA CYS A 29 15.54 -11.62 49.11
C CYS A 29 14.61 -11.86 47.96
N ALA A 30 13.34 -12.15 48.23
CA ALA A 30 12.29 -12.13 47.23
C ALA A 30 12.16 -10.68 46.74
N ALA A 31 12.71 -10.39 45.56
CA ALA A 31 12.33 -9.21 44.81
C ALA A 31 10.86 -9.33 44.42
N PRO A 32 10.05 -8.26 44.52
CA PRO A 32 8.71 -8.30 43.96
C PRO A 32 8.84 -8.63 42.48
N ALA A 33 7.99 -9.55 42.00
CA ALA A 33 7.86 -9.82 40.58
C ALA A 33 7.60 -8.47 39.89
N ALA A 34 8.53 -8.06 39.02
CA ALA A 34 8.22 -7.01 38.08
C ALA A 34 7.07 -7.57 37.25
N THR A 35 5.89 -7.03 37.45
CA THR A 35 4.85 -7.09 36.45
C THR A 35 5.49 -6.48 35.23
N SER A 36 5.73 -7.28 34.17
CA SER A 36 5.90 -6.76 32.84
C SER A 36 4.60 -5.95 32.61
N GLU A 37 4.69 -4.65 32.70
CA GLU A 37 3.78 -3.81 31.97
C GLU A 37 4.05 -4.23 30.51
N ASP A 38 3.14 -5.03 29.97
CA ASP A 38 3.00 -5.17 28.54
C ASP A 38 2.90 -3.73 28.04
N GLY A 39 3.93 -3.27 27.32
CA GLY A 39 3.86 -2.01 26.64
C GLY A 39 2.64 -2.14 25.74
N GLU A 40 1.56 -1.49 26.11
CA GLU A 40 0.44 -1.28 25.23
C GLU A 40 1.03 -0.60 24.01
N ASP A 41 1.10 -1.35 22.91
CA ASP A 41 1.23 -0.79 21.59
C ASP A 41 0.01 0.11 21.44
N GLY A 42 0.19 1.44 21.54
CA GLY A 42 -0.82 2.37 22.07
C GLY A 42 -2.02 2.67 21.17
N GLY A 43 -2.25 1.88 20.10
CA GLY A 43 -3.36 2.08 19.18
C GLY A 43 -4.68 1.48 19.69
N THR A 44 -5.80 2.16 19.41
CA THR A 44 -7.14 1.66 19.72
C THR A 44 -7.59 0.65 18.67
N GLU A 45 -7.97 -0.57 19.09
CA GLU A 45 -8.61 -1.54 18.21
C GLU A 45 -10.03 -1.07 17.84
N ARG A 46 -10.33 -1.05 16.54
CA ARG A 46 -11.61 -0.69 15.95
C ARG A 46 -12.08 -1.78 15.01
N THR A 47 -13.39 -1.95 14.89
CA THR A 47 -13.99 -2.94 14.00
C THR A 47 -14.77 -2.22 12.91
N ALA A 48 -14.45 -2.53 11.66
CA ALA A 48 -15.20 -2.03 10.51
C ALA A 48 -16.48 -2.85 10.30
N GLU A 49 -17.47 -2.26 9.68
CA GLU A 49 -18.75 -2.89 9.36
C GLU A 49 -18.80 -3.28 7.88
N LEU A 50 -19.31 -4.47 7.57
CA LEU A 50 -19.51 -4.88 6.19
C LEU A 50 -20.54 -3.96 5.53
N LEU A 51 -20.10 -3.24 4.49
CA LEU A 51 -20.99 -2.46 3.66
C LEU A 51 -21.64 -3.36 2.60
N VAL A 52 -20.81 -3.96 1.72
CA VAL A 52 -21.31 -4.79 0.61
C VAL A 52 -20.25 -5.74 0.10
N GLN A 53 -20.67 -6.90 -0.42
CA GLN A 53 -19.84 -7.72 -1.30
C GLN A 53 -19.90 -7.14 -2.71
N VAL A 54 -18.74 -6.79 -3.26
CA VAL A 54 -18.59 -6.17 -4.59
C VAL A 54 -18.42 -7.22 -5.68
N THR A 55 -17.54 -8.20 -5.42
CA THR A 55 -17.24 -9.26 -6.39
C THR A 55 -17.22 -10.63 -5.71
N SER A 56 -17.48 -11.66 -6.49
CA SER A 56 -17.18 -13.05 -6.13
C SER A 56 -15.83 -13.44 -6.70
N VAL A 57 -15.23 -14.50 -6.17
CA VAL A 57 -14.03 -15.09 -6.78
C VAL A 57 -14.31 -15.48 -8.22
N HIS A 58 -13.48 -14.99 -9.16
CA HIS A 58 -13.63 -15.29 -10.59
C HIS A 58 -13.22 -16.73 -10.89
N GLU A 59 -14.04 -17.47 -11.64
CA GLU A 59 -13.72 -18.84 -12.02
C GLU A 59 -12.44 -18.95 -12.88
N GLU A 60 -12.19 -17.95 -13.74
CA GLU A 60 -11.07 -17.95 -14.67
C GLU A 60 -9.73 -17.68 -13.98
N THR A 61 -9.67 -16.71 -13.07
CA THR A 61 -8.44 -16.32 -12.35
C THR A 61 -8.27 -17.04 -11.02
N GLY A 62 -9.35 -17.60 -10.47
CA GLY A 62 -9.37 -18.27 -9.18
C GLY A 62 -9.24 -17.31 -7.99
N MET A 63 -9.44 -16.00 -8.20
CA MET A 63 -9.30 -14.97 -7.18
C MET A 63 -10.14 -13.72 -7.51
N THR A 64 -10.24 -12.83 -6.56
CA THR A 64 -10.65 -11.43 -6.73
C THR A 64 -9.76 -10.57 -5.85
N LEU A 65 -9.42 -9.37 -6.33
CA LEU A 65 -8.59 -8.42 -5.59
C LEU A 65 -9.13 -7.00 -5.87
N LEU A 66 -9.79 -6.43 -4.86
CA LEU A 66 -10.29 -5.05 -4.93
C LEU A 66 -9.20 -4.08 -4.53
N GLU A 67 -9.11 -2.97 -5.26
CA GLU A 67 -8.15 -1.90 -5.08
C GLU A 67 -8.76 -0.53 -5.36
N GLY A 68 -7.95 0.53 -5.24
CA GLY A 68 -8.20 1.88 -5.71
C GLY A 68 -9.57 2.47 -5.35
N PRO A 69 -10.04 2.40 -4.07
CA PRO A 69 -11.27 3.08 -3.68
C PRO A 69 -11.09 4.58 -3.83
N THR A 70 -12.03 5.22 -4.54
CA THR A 70 -11.98 6.67 -4.77
C THR A 70 -13.39 7.25 -4.88
N PHE A 71 -13.53 8.55 -4.61
CA PHE A 71 -14.82 9.24 -4.69
C PHE A 71 -14.88 10.15 -5.91
N ASP A 72 -15.99 10.08 -6.64
CA ASP A 72 -16.28 11.07 -7.67
C ASP A 72 -16.85 12.37 -7.07
N ALA A 73 -17.05 13.39 -7.91
CA ALA A 73 -17.55 14.70 -7.49
C ALA A 73 -18.98 14.65 -6.88
N ASP A 74 -19.74 13.60 -7.15
CA ASP A 74 -21.08 13.38 -6.58
C ASP A 74 -21.02 12.59 -5.24
N GLY A 75 -19.82 12.22 -4.77
CA GLY A 75 -19.61 11.45 -3.54
C GLY A 75 -19.93 9.95 -3.69
N ARG A 76 -19.90 9.43 -4.92
CA ARG A 76 -20.10 7.99 -5.17
C ARG A 76 -18.76 7.27 -5.10
N LEU A 77 -18.70 6.15 -4.39
CA LEU A 77 -17.50 5.34 -4.26
C LEU A 77 -17.27 4.50 -5.51
N LEU A 78 -16.06 4.53 -6.06
CA LEU A 78 -15.59 3.61 -7.09
C LEU A 78 -14.49 2.73 -6.51
N VAL A 79 -14.37 1.51 -7.05
CA VAL A 79 -13.30 0.56 -6.75
C VAL A 79 -12.87 -0.14 -8.03
N VAL A 80 -11.63 -0.65 -8.07
CA VAL A 80 -11.16 -1.48 -9.17
C VAL A 80 -11.06 -2.94 -8.73
N ASP A 81 -11.27 -3.87 -9.66
CA ASP A 81 -10.95 -5.29 -9.50
C ASP A 81 -9.76 -5.63 -10.40
N VAL A 82 -8.60 -5.76 -9.78
CA VAL A 82 -7.31 -6.04 -10.43
C VAL A 82 -7.36 -7.33 -11.23
N THR A 83 -8.05 -8.34 -10.70
CA THR A 83 -8.04 -9.71 -11.20
C THR A 83 -9.26 -10.07 -12.04
N ALA A 84 -10.14 -9.11 -12.30
CA ALA A 84 -11.28 -9.33 -13.16
C ALA A 84 -10.83 -9.84 -14.54
N PRO A 85 -11.43 -10.93 -15.08
CA PRO A 85 -11.08 -11.47 -16.39
C PRO A 85 -11.36 -10.50 -17.53
N ALA A 86 -10.85 -10.80 -18.71
CA ALA A 86 -11.13 -10.05 -19.91
C ALA A 86 -12.62 -10.01 -20.20
N GLY A 87 -13.17 -8.80 -20.38
CA GLY A 87 -14.60 -8.60 -20.66
C GLY A 87 -15.50 -8.53 -19.42
N GLU A 88 -14.94 -8.72 -18.21
CA GLU A 88 -15.62 -8.43 -16.95
C GLU A 88 -15.35 -6.99 -16.50
N PRO A 89 -16.21 -6.41 -15.65
CA PRO A 89 -16.01 -5.05 -15.14
C PRO A 89 -14.70 -4.92 -14.35
N LYS A 90 -13.89 -3.93 -14.74
CA LYS A 90 -12.63 -3.57 -14.08
C LYS A 90 -12.81 -2.45 -13.06
N VAL A 91 -13.75 -1.54 -13.32
CA VAL A 91 -14.13 -0.47 -12.41
C VAL A 91 -15.59 -0.63 -12.07
N LEU A 92 -15.89 -0.65 -10.78
CA LEU A 92 -17.24 -0.78 -10.24
C LEU A 92 -17.57 0.43 -9.38
N ARG A 93 -18.85 0.83 -9.39
CA ARG A 93 -19.39 1.86 -8.51
C ARG A 93 -20.19 1.21 -7.40
N VAL A 94 -19.98 1.67 -6.20
CA VAL A 94 -20.70 1.27 -4.99
C VAL A 94 -21.51 2.45 -4.50
N ASP A 95 -22.83 2.33 -4.50
CA ASP A 95 -23.70 3.28 -3.81
C ASP A 95 -23.68 2.96 -2.31
N THR A 96 -23.06 3.83 -1.52
CA THR A 96 -22.86 3.58 -0.08
C THR A 96 -24.16 3.61 0.73
N GLY A 97 -25.19 4.28 0.23
CA GLY A 97 -26.51 4.36 0.87
C GLY A 97 -27.40 3.15 0.57
N SER A 98 -27.56 2.79 -0.71
CA SER A 98 -28.39 1.64 -1.15
C SER A 98 -27.63 0.31 -1.12
N ARG A 99 -26.28 0.35 -1.09
CA ARG A 99 -25.38 -0.81 -1.19
C ARG A 99 -25.46 -1.51 -2.56
N GLU A 100 -25.93 -0.80 -3.58
CA GLU A 100 -25.99 -1.31 -4.94
C GLU A 100 -24.59 -1.21 -5.60
N VAL A 101 -24.19 -2.28 -6.30
CA VAL A 101 -22.94 -2.33 -7.07
C VAL A 101 -23.29 -2.32 -8.56
N SER A 102 -22.66 -1.45 -9.32
CA SER A 102 -22.87 -1.33 -10.76
C SER A 102 -21.56 -1.21 -11.52
N PRO A 103 -21.45 -1.81 -12.73
CA PRO A 103 -20.26 -1.68 -13.56
C PRO A 103 -20.12 -0.26 -14.10
N VAL A 104 -18.88 0.25 -14.15
CA VAL A 104 -18.53 1.52 -14.76
C VAL A 104 -17.68 1.31 -16.00
N PHE A 105 -16.65 0.49 -15.92
CA PHE A 105 -15.73 0.28 -17.03
C PHE A 105 -15.37 -1.19 -17.19
N THR A 106 -15.32 -1.66 -18.43
CA THR A 106 -14.95 -3.02 -18.81
C THR A 106 -13.84 -2.96 -19.84
N ASP A 107 -12.78 -3.72 -19.62
CA ASP A 107 -11.62 -3.79 -20.52
C ASP A 107 -11.25 -5.26 -20.80
N GLY A 108 -10.53 -5.46 -21.91
CA GLY A 108 -10.04 -6.77 -22.34
C GLY A 108 -8.68 -7.16 -21.77
N THR A 109 -7.88 -6.22 -21.25
CA THR A 109 -6.46 -6.46 -20.93
C THR A 109 -5.95 -5.82 -19.66
N GLY A 110 -6.57 -4.76 -19.15
CA GLY A 110 -6.07 -4.01 -18.00
C GLY A 110 -6.10 -4.82 -16.70
N ALA A 111 -5.06 -4.64 -15.89
CA ALA A 111 -4.98 -5.08 -14.49
C ALA A 111 -4.71 -3.83 -13.65
N TYR A 112 -5.82 -3.13 -13.32
CA TYR A 112 -5.76 -1.82 -12.66
C TYR A 112 -5.60 -1.99 -11.16
N THR A 113 -4.53 -1.39 -10.61
CA THR A 113 -4.19 -1.44 -9.18
C THR A 113 -4.57 -0.18 -8.43
N SER A 114 -4.76 0.95 -9.10
CA SER A 114 -5.21 2.19 -8.48
C SER A 114 -6.15 2.96 -9.39
N ALA A 115 -6.98 3.81 -8.77
CA ALA A 115 -7.91 4.70 -9.47
C ALA A 115 -8.02 6.03 -8.72
N GLN A 116 -7.77 7.16 -9.40
CA GLN A 116 -7.94 8.47 -8.80
C GLN A 116 -8.50 9.50 -9.78
N PHE A 117 -9.38 10.38 -9.28
CA PHE A 117 -9.87 11.50 -10.07
C PHE A 117 -8.86 12.64 -10.11
N SER A 118 -8.54 13.06 -11.32
CA SER A 118 -7.67 14.22 -11.54
C SER A 118 -8.36 15.52 -11.15
N PRO A 119 -7.73 16.38 -10.35
CA PRO A 119 -8.27 17.69 -9.99
C PRO A 119 -8.26 18.68 -11.16
N HIS A 120 -7.65 18.30 -12.28
CA HIS A 120 -7.47 19.17 -13.45
C HIS A 120 -8.59 19.01 -14.48
N ASP A 121 -9.04 17.79 -14.75
CA ASP A 121 -9.98 17.48 -15.83
C ASP A 121 -11.14 16.58 -15.42
N ASP A 122 -11.22 16.26 -14.12
CA ASP A 122 -12.25 15.39 -13.51
C ASP A 122 -12.32 13.97 -14.10
N ARG A 123 -11.30 13.55 -14.87
CA ARG A 123 -11.21 12.18 -15.39
C ARG A 123 -10.69 11.22 -14.32
N LEU A 124 -11.12 9.98 -14.39
CA LEU A 124 -10.58 8.90 -13.56
C LEU A 124 -9.34 8.33 -14.24
N TYR A 125 -8.21 8.41 -13.56
CA TYR A 125 -6.95 7.81 -13.99
C TYR A 125 -6.73 6.48 -13.31
N LEU A 126 -6.21 5.52 -14.08
CA LEU A 126 -6.07 4.11 -13.70
C LEU A 126 -4.64 3.66 -13.97
N THR A 127 -3.98 3.07 -12.98
CA THR A 127 -2.67 2.44 -13.16
C THR A 127 -2.85 1.01 -13.66
N ASP A 128 -2.48 0.74 -14.91
CA ASP A 128 -2.44 -0.63 -15.46
C ASP A 128 -1.08 -1.26 -15.16
N PHE A 129 -0.99 -1.94 -14.05
CA PHE A 129 0.22 -2.59 -13.55
C PHE A 129 0.83 -3.57 -14.55
N ALA A 130 0.00 -4.44 -15.14
CA ALA A 130 0.46 -5.45 -16.09
C ALA A 130 0.78 -4.86 -17.47
N GLY A 131 0.04 -3.83 -17.88
CA GLY A 131 0.23 -3.14 -19.14
C GLY A 131 1.35 -2.11 -19.15
N GLY A 132 1.86 -1.72 -17.98
CA GLY A 132 2.93 -0.71 -17.86
C GLY A 132 2.50 0.67 -18.33
N ARG A 133 1.24 1.06 -18.08
CA ARG A 133 0.66 2.30 -18.58
C ARG A 133 -0.30 2.93 -17.58
N ILE A 134 -0.66 4.17 -17.85
CA ILE A 134 -1.70 4.90 -17.15
C ILE A 134 -2.79 5.23 -18.14
N ASP A 135 -3.97 4.72 -17.89
CA ASP A 135 -5.16 4.96 -18.69
C ASP A 135 -6.06 6.00 -18.01
N SER A 136 -6.97 6.61 -18.74
CA SER A 136 -8.01 7.46 -18.19
C SER A 136 -9.36 7.24 -18.87
N ILE A 137 -10.41 7.41 -18.08
CA ILE A 137 -11.82 7.33 -18.51
C ILE A 137 -12.61 8.51 -17.96
N THR A 138 -13.79 8.78 -18.51
CA THR A 138 -14.72 9.71 -17.86
C THR A 138 -15.31 9.10 -16.59
N PRO A 139 -15.94 9.88 -15.70
CA PRO A 139 -16.62 9.36 -14.50
C PRO A 139 -17.71 8.31 -14.81
N GLU A 140 -18.24 8.32 -16.04
CA GLU A 140 -19.23 7.36 -16.55
C GLU A 140 -18.61 6.10 -17.18
N GLY A 141 -17.26 6.03 -17.25
CA GLY A 141 -16.54 4.89 -17.84
C GLY A 141 -16.41 4.94 -19.36
N GLU A 142 -16.60 6.11 -19.96
CA GLU A 142 -16.51 6.33 -21.41
C GLU A 142 -15.16 6.97 -21.79
N ASP A 143 -14.92 7.15 -23.10
CA ASP A 143 -13.77 7.85 -23.66
C ASP A 143 -12.41 7.36 -23.11
N HIS A 144 -12.24 6.03 -23.04
CA HIS A 144 -10.99 5.41 -22.61
C HIS A 144 -9.83 5.87 -23.47
N THR A 145 -8.79 6.39 -22.83
CA THR A 145 -7.54 6.82 -23.49
C THR A 145 -6.34 6.41 -22.66
N THR A 146 -5.25 6.06 -23.31
CA THR A 146 -3.96 5.90 -22.64
C THR A 146 -3.31 7.27 -22.50
N PHE A 147 -3.16 7.73 -21.25
CA PHE A 147 -2.52 9.00 -20.95
C PHE A 147 -1.00 8.89 -21.03
N PHE A 148 -0.43 7.82 -20.45
CA PHE A 148 1.00 7.55 -20.45
C PHE A 148 1.28 6.08 -20.75
N SER A 149 2.24 5.82 -21.59
CA SER A 149 2.79 4.49 -21.84
C SER A 149 4.21 4.62 -22.38
N GLY A 150 5.06 3.68 -22.00
CA GLY A 150 6.44 3.64 -22.49
C GLY A 150 7.46 3.43 -21.39
N GLU A 151 8.71 3.67 -21.76
CA GLU A 151 9.85 3.56 -20.87
C GLU A 151 10.13 4.90 -20.18
N VAL A 152 10.49 4.84 -18.92
CA VAL A 152 11.04 5.96 -18.17
C VAL A 152 12.51 5.65 -17.90
N ASP A 153 13.41 6.51 -18.35
CA ASP A 153 14.87 6.30 -18.26
C ASP A 153 15.34 4.94 -18.82
N GLY A 154 14.69 4.48 -19.93
CA GLY A 154 15.05 3.25 -20.63
C GLY A 154 14.57 1.96 -19.95
N ALA A 155 13.66 2.04 -19.00
CA ALA A 155 13.03 0.88 -18.36
C ALA A 155 11.50 1.00 -18.40
N PRO A 156 10.75 -0.11 -18.65
CA PRO A 156 9.30 -0.09 -18.57
C PRO A 156 8.85 0.19 -17.14
N MET A 157 7.62 0.69 -17.01
CA MET A 157 6.96 0.87 -15.72
C MET A 157 6.10 -0.36 -15.36
N ASN A 158 5.95 -0.58 -14.04
CA ASN A 158 4.85 -1.33 -13.45
C ASN A 158 4.17 -0.41 -12.43
N PRO A 159 3.33 0.54 -12.90
CA PRO A 159 2.71 1.53 -12.04
C PRO A 159 1.73 0.86 -11.09
N ASP A 160 1.91 1.07 -9.80
CA ASP A 160 1.07 0.49 -8.75
C ASP A 160 0.02 1.52 -8.30
N ASP A 161 0.40 2.48 -7.50
CA ASP A 161 -0.47 3.55 -7.05
C ASP A 161 -0.12 4.90 -7.66
N LEU A 162 -1.08 5.84 -7.62
CA LEU A 162 -0.87 7.21 -8.08
C LEU A 162 -1.49 8.24 -7.13
N ALA A 163 -0.89 9.43 -7.08
CA ALA A 163 -1.41 10.59 -6.40
C ALA A 163 -1.28 11.83 -7.28
N PHE A 164 -2.17 12.81 -7.11
CA PHE A 164 -2.11 14.08 -7.82
C PHE A 164 -1.69 15.22 -6.91
N ASP A 165 -0.83 16.12 -7.41
CA ASP A 165 -0.63 17.41 -6.77
C ASP A 165 -1.84 18.35 -7.02
N GLU A 166 -1.81 19.54 -6.42
CA GLU A 166 -2.89 20.55 -6.58
C GLU A 166 -3.03 21.04 -8.03
N ALA A 167 -1.94 20.98 -8.80
CA ALA A 167 -1.93 21.38 -10.21
C ALA A 167 -2.44 20.27 -11.14
N GLY A 168 -2.54 19.02 -10.68
CA GLY A 168 -2.94 17.86 -11.45
C GLY A 168 -1.78 17.11 -12.11
N ASN A 169 -0.53 17.37 -11.71
CA ASN A 169 0.57 16.48 -12.07
C ASN A 169 0.47 15.18 -11.27
N MET A 170 0.92 14.10 -11.87
CA MET A 170 0.78 12.75 -11.33
C MET A 170 2.09 12.30 -10.69
N TYR A 171 1.99 11.62 -9.56
CA TYR A 171 3.10 10.98 -8.88
C TYR A 171 2.74 9.51 -8.74
N VAL A 172 3.59 8.65 -9.26
CA VAL A 172 3.31 7.22 -9.44
C VAL A 172 4.38 6.41 -8.72
N SER A 173 3.94 5.44 -7.94
CA SER A 173 4.82 4.39 -7.46
C SER A 173 5.00 3.36 -8.56
N ASP A 174 6.22 3.21 -9.06
CA ASP A 174 6.61 2.21 -10.03
C ASP A 174 7.31 1.07 -9.30
N SER A 175 6.59 -0.01 -9.07
CA SER A 175 7.08 -1.13 -8.26
C SER A 175 8.15 -1.97 -8.97
N ALA A 176 8.39 -1.73 -10.27
CA ALA A 176 9.30 -2.47 -11.15
C ALA A 176 8.96 -3.96 -11.28
N GLY A 177 7.74 -4.36 -10.93
CA GLY A 177 7.24 -5.72 -11.05
C GLY A 177 7.96 -6.76 -10.19
N PHE A 178 7.69 -8.02 -10.47
CA PHE A 178 8.21 -9.16 -9.70
C PHE A 178 9.24 -10.00 -10.48
N ASP A 179 9.78 -9.49 -11.58
CA ASP A 179 10.64 -10.24 -12.51
C ASP A 179 12.09 -10.40 -12.05
N GLY A 180 12.43 -10.03 -10.84
CA GLY A 180 13.78 -10.14 -10.29
C GLY A 180 13.83 -10.70 -8.87
N PRO A 181 15.04 -10.91 -8.34
CA PRO A 181 15.20 -11.28 -6.95
C PRO A 181 14.63 -10.22 -6.01
N ALA A 182 13.93 -10.65 -4.96
CA ALA A 182 13.27 -9.75 -4.00
C ALA A 182 14.22 -8.77 -3.26
N TRP A 183 15.53 -9.01 -3.33
CA TRP A 183 16.55 -8.12 -2.76
C TRP A 183 17.10 -7.07 -3.74
N GLU A 184 16.66 -7.09 -4.99
CA GLU A 184 17.02 -6.07 -5.97
C GLU A 184 15.99 -4.94 -5.89
N ALA A 185 16.40 -3.82 -5.29
CA ALA A 185 15.59 -2.61 -5.27
C ALA A 185 15.65 -1.94 -6.66
N ARG A 186 14.57 -2.03 -7.43
CA ARG A 186 14.47 -1.49 -8.80
C ARG A 186 13.29 -0.53 -8.96
N GLY A 187 12.48 -0.39 -7.92
CA GLY A 187 11.33 0.49 -7.94
C GLY A 187 11.70 1.96 -7.98
N ARG A 188 10.76 2.78 -8.39
CA ARG A 188 10.93 4.23 -8.58
C ARG A 188 9.69 4.99 -8.10
N VAL A 189 9.88 6.28 -7.79
CA VAL A 189 8.80 7.26 -7.78
C VAL A 189 8.95 8.10 -9.02
N VAL A 190 7.89 8.18 -9.83
CA VAL A 190 7.89 8.87 -11.12
C VAL A 190 6.85 10.00 -11.08
N ARG A 191 7.26 11.22 -11.40
CA ARG A 191 6.36 12.34 -11.65
C ARG A 191 6.06 12.40 -13.15
N ILE A 192 4.77 12.56 -13.50
CA ILE A 192 4.33 12.74 -14.88
C ILE A 192 3.62 14.08 -14.99
N ASP A 193 4.13 14.94 -15.86
CA ASP A 193 3.55 16.24 -16.11
C ASP A 193 2.19 16.11 -16.82
N ARG A 194 1.16 16.81 -16.32
CA ARG A 194 -0.22 16.68 -16.78
C ARG A 194 -0.44 17.16 -18.23
N ASP A 195 0.33 18.16 -18.68
CA ASP A 195 0.12 18.81 -19.96
C ASP A 195 0.93 18.17 -21.08
N THR A 196 2.13 17.68 -20.74
CA THR A 196 3.10 17.13 -21.70
C THR A 196 3.23 15.62 -21.65
N ALA A 197 2.76 14.98 -20.58
CA ALA A 197 3.00 13.59 -20.23
C ALA A 197 4.51 13.25 -20.17
N GLU A 198 5.37 14.24 -19.91
CA GLU A 198 6.78 14.01 -19.65
C GLU A 198 6.96 13.37 -18.28
N ALA A 199 7.66 12.24 -18.24
CA ALA A 199 7.92 11.48 -17.03
C ALA A 199 9.33 11.77 -16.50
N THR A 200 9.45 12.01 -15.19
CA THR A 200 10.70 12.29 -14.48
C THR A 200 10.81 11.39 -13.28
N VAL A 201 11.95 10.70 -13.11
CA VAL A 201 12.22 9.90 -11.91
C VAL A 201 12.60 10.84 -10.76
N LEU A 202 11.84 10.78 -9.66
CA LEU A 202 12.11 11.55 -8.44
C LEU A 202 12.95 10.76 -7.42
N ALA A 203 12.76 9.44 -7.37
CA ALA A 203 13.54 8.52 -6.54
C ALA A 203 13.66 7.16 -7.22
N GLU A 204 14.77 6.48 -7.01
CA GLU A 204 15.10 5.19 -7.62
C GLU A 204 15.72 4.23 -6.59
N GLU A 205 16.00 3.00 -7.02
CA GLU A 205 16.53 1.93 -6.16
C GLU A 205 15.62 1.64 -4.94
N LEU A 206 14.29 1.70 -5.14
CA LEU A 206 13.31 1.49 -4.09
C LEU A 206 12.89 0.01 -4.02
N PRO A 207 12.65 -0.53 -2.80
CA PRO A 207 12.25 -1.93 -2.62
C PRO A 207 10.74 -2.12 -2.86
N ALA A 208 10.32 -2.11 -4.13
CA ALA A 208 8.94 -2.25 -4.59
C ALA A 208 8.00 -1.22 -3.91
N PRO A 209 8.07 0.07 -4.29
CA PRO A 209 7.12 1.05 -3.81
C PRO A 209 5.70 0.69 -4.26
N ASN A 210 4.73 0.88 -3.37
CA ASN A 210 3.31 0.59 -3.58
C ASN A 210 2.51 1.84 -3.21
N GLY A 211 1.84 1.91 -2.05
CA GLY A 211 1.09 3.09 -1.65
C GLY A 211 1.85 4.40 -1.80
N ILE A 212 1.22 5.41 -2.39
CA ILE A 212 1.76 6.77 -2.52
C ILE A 212 0.66 7.79 -2.22
N SER A 213 0.94 8.73 -1.33
CA SER A 213 0.01 9.83 -1.04
C SER A 213 0.79 11.10 -0.67
N PHE A 214 0.22 12.25 -0.95
CA PHE A 214 0.77 13.52 -0.45
C PHE A 214 0.53 13.67 1.05
N THR A 215 1.43 14.43 1.71
CA THR A 215 1.13 15.02 3.02
C THR A 215 -0.10 15.95 2.91
N ALA A 216 -0.80 16.16 4.02
CA ALA A 216 -2.03 16.98 4.02
C ALA A 216 -1.82 18.40 3.48
N ASP A 217 -0.60 18.93 3.55
CA ASP A 217 -0.21 20.26 3.07
C ASP A 217 0.52 20.25 1.72
N PHE A 218 0.56 19.11 1.03
CA PHE A 218 1.26 18.90 -0.24
C PHE A 218 2.78 19.16 -0.24
N SER A 219 3.42 19.30 0.93
CA SER A 219 4.85 19.59 1.04
C SER A 219 5.74 18.36 0.80
N GLY A 220 5.18 17.17 0.75
CA GLY A 220 5.90 15.91 0.56
C GLY A 220 5.02 14.74 0.21
N LEU A 221 5.67 13.59 0.02
CA LEU A 221 5.02 12.32 -0.28
C LEU A 221 5.29 11.31 0.83
N TRP A 222 4.28 10.54 1.15
CA TRP A 222 4.38 9.26 1.82
C TRP A 222 4.46 8.15 0.78
N VAL A 223 5.46 7.29 0.86
CA VAL A 223 5.66 6.19 -0.08
C VAL A 223 5.88 4.89 0.69
N GLY A 224 4.94 3.97 0.55
CA GLY A 224 5.01 2.64 1.12
C GLY A 224 5.99 1.76 0.35
N GLN A 225 6.97 1.20 1.04
CA GLN A 225 7.92 0.25 0.47
C GLN A 225 7.46 -1.19 0.77
N TYR A 226 6.67 -1.77 -0.13
CA TYR A 226 6.12 -3.13 0.01
C TYR A 226 7.21 -4.17 0.33
N GLY A 227 8.31 -4.13 -0.40
CA GLY A 227 9.44 -5.06 -0.21
C GLY A 227 10.19 -4.90 1.11
N ALA A 228 10.03 -3.77 1.81
CA ALA A 228 10.76 -3.45 3.04
C ALA A 228 9.86 -3.27 4.27
N ASN A 229 8.53 -3.30 4.14
CA ASN A 229 7.57 -3.04 5.21
C ASN A 229 7.88 -1.74 5.97
N ARG A 230 8.08 -0.65 5.23
CA ARG A 230 8.30 0.67 5.81
C ARG A 230 7.65 1.74 4.95
N VAL A 231 7.30 2.86 5.55
CA VAL A 231 6.88 4.06 4.85
C VAL A 231 8.04 5.06 4.87
N ASP A 232 8.41 5.52 3.69
CA ASP A 232 9.40 6.59 3.52
C ASP A 232 8.66 7.93 3.32
N HIS A 233 9.24 9.02 3.86
CA HIS A 233 8.79 10.37 3.61
C HIS A 233 9.79 11.07 2.67
N TYR A 234 9.27 11.70 1.63
CA TYR A 234 10.01 12.49 0.66
C TYR A 234 9.55 13.95 0.73
N ALA A 235 10.38 14.84 1.24
CA ALA A 235 10.10 16.28 1.15
C ALA A 235 10.40 16.76 -0.27
N LEU A 236 9.44 17.47 -0.86
CA LEU A 236 9.55 17.98 -2.21
C LEU A 236 9.95 19.47 -2.20
N ASN A 237 10.61 19.90 -3.29
CA ASN A 237 10.79 21.32 -3.57
C ASN A 237 9.43 21.99 -3.88
N GLU A 238 9.40 23.33 -3.91
CA GLU A 238 8.16 24.12 -4.11
C GLU A 238 7.41 23.74 -5.41
N ASP A 239 8.13 23.37 -6.47
CA ASP A 239 7.54 22.98 -7.76
C ASP A 239 7.18 21.49 -7.85
N GLY A 240 7.45 20.69 -6.84
CA GLY A 240 7.21 19.22 -6.81
C GLY A 240 8.06 18.41 -7.79
N THR A 241 9.13 19.00 -8.32
CA THR A 241 9.96 18.38 -9.39
C THR A 241 11.20 17.67 -8.88
N GLU A 242 11.55 17.86 -7.61
CA GLU A 242 12.74 17.27 -6.99
C GLU A 242 12.45 16.89 -5.54
N VAL A 243 13.07 15.80 -5.08
CA VAL A 243 13.10 15.40 -3.67
C VAL A 243 14.29 16.13 -3.00
N GLU A 244 13.98 17.02 -2.05
CA GLU A 244 15.00 17.73 -1.28
C GLU A 244 15.61 16.84 -0.19
N THR A 245 14.78 16.08 0.51
CA THR A 245 15.22 15.12 1.54
C THR A 245 14.30 13.91 1.59
N SER A 246 14.85 12.77 2.01
CA SER A 246 14.06 11.56 2.23
C SER A 246 14.54 10.82 3.48
N HIS A 247 13.62 10.14 4.16
CA HIS A 247 13.94 9.28 5.28
C HIS A 247 12.85 8.21 5.50
N ALA A 248 13.24 7.09 6.09
CA ALA A 248 12.30 6.10 6.57
C ALA A 248 11.54 6.68 7.79
N ALA A 249 10.24 6.87 7.66
CA ALA A 249 9.41 7.49 8.68
C ALA A 249 8.76 6.46 9.61
N LEU A 250 8.25 5.36 9.03
CA LEU A 250 7.57 4.30 9.77
C LEU A 250 8.13 2.93 9.38
N TYR A 251 8.19 2.03 10.36
CA TYR A 251 8.46 0.61 10.14
C TYR A 251 7.28 -0.21 10.61
N PHE A 252 6.81 -1.09 9.76
CA PHE A 252 5.68 -1.96 10.04
C PHE A 252 6.15 -3.38 10.39
N ASP A 253 5.78 -3.86 11.58
CA ASP A 253 6.03 -5.25 11.99
C ASP A 253 4.81 -6.14 11.67
N GLY A 254 4.66 -6.48 10.41
CA GLY A 254 3.55 -7.31 9.90
C GLY A 254 3.88 -8.80 9.80
N GLY A 255 5.05 -9.24 10.24
CA GLY A 255 5.49 -10.61 10.04
C GLY A 255 5.66 -10.92 8.54
N THR A 256 4.79 -11.79 7.99
CA THR A 256 4.79 -12.13 6.55
C THR A 256 3.93 -11.20 5.70
N SER A 257 3.12 -10.35 6.33
CA SER A 257 2.28 -9.38 5.64
C SER A 257 3.10 -8.22 5.11
N ARG A 258 2.54 -7.49 4.15
CA ARG A 258 3.18 -6.35 3.50
C ARG A 258 2.30 -5.11 3.60
N ILE A 259 2.94 -3.96 3.72
CA ILE A 259 2.20 -2.69 3.57
C ILE A 259 1.77 -2.54 2.12
N ASP A 260 0.63 -1.93 1.94
CA ASP A 260 -0.05 -1.75 0.66
C ASP A 260 -0.34 -0.25 0.44
N SER A 261 -1.49 0.12 -0.04
CA SER A 261 -1.84 1.51 -0.33
C SER A 261 -1.95 2.39 0.93
N ILE A 262 -1.90 3.69 0.73
CA ILE A 262 -1.86 4.72 1.79
C ILE A 262 -2.92 5.79 1.51
N ALA A 263 -3.63 6.25 2.55
CA ALA A 263 -4.46 7.45 2.53
C ALA A 263 -4.09 8.39 3.68
N VAL A 264 -4.40 9.69 3.54
CA VAL A 264 -4.10 10.71 4.54
C VAL A 264 -5.35 11.52 4.84
N ASP A 265 -5.68 11.74 6.13
CA ASP A 265 -6.81 12.57 6.54
C ASP A 265 -6.43 14.04 6.77
N ALA A 266 -7.40 14.88 7.13
CA ALA A 266 -7.22 16.33 7.32
C ALA A 266 -6.26 16.69 8.47
N ASP A 267 -6.10 15.82 9.46
CA ASP A 267 -5.13 16.00 10.56
C ASP A 267 -3.74 15.46 10.20
N GLY A 268 -3.58 14.92 8.98
CA GLY A 268 -2.35 14.32 8.48
C GLY A 268 -2.09 12.91 8.99
N ASN A 269 -3.09 12.24 9.58
CA ASN A 269 -2.94 10.85 9.98
C ASN A 269 -2.84 9.95 8.74
N LEU A 270 -1.96 8.97 8.82
CA LEU A 270 -1.65 8.03 7.76
C LEU A 270 -2.43 6.73 7.98
N TYR A 271 -3.24 6.34 7.02
CA TYR A 271 -3.98 5.08 6.99
C TYR A 271 -3.23 4.11 6.09
N GLN A 272 -2.59 3.11 6.70
CA GLN A 272 -1.77 2.13 6.02
C GLN A 272 -2.55 0.83 5.84
N ALA A 273 -2.87 0.49 4.62
CA ALA A 273 -3.46 -0.78 4.24
C ALA A 273 -2.42 -1.92 4.27
N VAL A 274 -2.87 -3.16 4.44
CA VAL A 274 -1.98 -4.31 4.63
C VAL A 274 -2.40 -5.50 3.78
N HIS A 275 -1.54 -5.87 2.84
CA HIS A 275 -1.64 -7.12 2.12
C HIS A 275 -1.21 -8.29 3.03
N GLY A 276 -2.05 -9.30 3.13
CA GLY A 276 -1.85 -10.46 4.01
C GLY A 276 -2.56 -10.36 5.36
N GLN A 277 -3.26 -9.25 5.64
CA GLN A 277 -4.15 -9.08 6.79
C GLN A 277 -5.34 -8.20 6.41
N PRO A 278 -6.59 -8.52 6.82
CA PRO A 278 -7.74 -7.66 6.55
C PRO A 278 -7.82 -6.50 7.57
N ARG A 279 -6.83 -5.61 7.58
CA ARG A 279 -6.65 -4.51 8.55
C ARG A 279 -6.04 -3.27 7.92
N ILE A 280 -6.40 -2.12 8.52
CA ILE A 280 -5.77 -0.82 8.29
C ILE A 280 -5.11 -0.38 9.60
N PHE A 281 -3.88 0.10 9.53
CA PHE A 281 -3.18 0.71 10.65
C PHE A 281 -3.17 2.22 10.48
N VAL A 282 -3.47 2.95 11.55
CA VAL A 282 -3.53 4.41 11.52
C VAL A 282 -2.42 4.98 12.39
N TYR A 283 -1.61 5.86 11.79
CA TYR A 283 -0.50 6.52 12.45
C TYR A 283 -0.68 8.04 12.44
N SER A 284 -0.23 8.71 13.51
CA SER A 284 -0.11 10.16 13.49
C SER A 284 1.00 10.63 12.55
N PRO A 285 1.03 11.93 12.17
CA PRO A 285 2.18 12.50 11.42
C PRO A 285 3.52 12.38 12.14
N LEU A 286 3.50 12.09 13.44
CA LEU A 286 4.71 11.85 14.27
C LEU A 286 5.08 10.37 14.36
N GLY A 287 4.34 9.47 13.71
CA GLY A 287 4.59 8.03 13.71
C GLY A 287 4.03 7.30 14.93
N GLU A 288 3.15 7.92 15.72
CA GLU A 288 2.46 7.26 16.82
C GLU A 288 1.35 6.36 16.27
N HIS A 289 1.28 5.11 16.67
CA HIS A 289 0.19 4.20 16.33
C HIS A 289 -1.09 4.62 17.08
N LEU A 290 -2.09 5.11 16.34
CA LEU A 290 -3.33 5.65 16.89
C LEU A 290 -4.45 4.63 16.93
N ALA A 291 -4.57 3.80 15.86
CA ALA A 291 -5.62 2.81 15.76
C ALA A 291 -5.24 1.65 14.82
N THR A 292 -5.85 0.50 15.08
CA THR A 292 -5.95 -0.62 14.13
C THR A 292 -7.41 -0.84 13.80
N VAL A 293 -7.78 -0.80 12.53
CA VAL A 293 -9.14 -1.05 12.05
C VAL A 293 -9.15 -2.41 11.35
N GLY A 294 -9.89 -3.37 11.88
CA GLY A 294 -10.00 -4.71 11.30
C GLY A 294 -11.44 -5.07 10.93
N VAL A 295 -11.59 -6.09 10.11
CA VAL A 295 -12.91 -6.72 9.91
C VAL A 295 -13.34 -7.44 11.20
N PRO A 296 -14.66 -7.72 11.42
CA PRO A 296 -15.11 -8.53 12.52
C PRO A 296 -14.41 -9.88 12.59
N ALA A 297 -14.03 -10.33 13.78
CA ALA A 297 -13.23 -11.55 13.96
C ALA A 297 -13.92 -12.81 13.41
N ASP A 298 -15.24 -12.85 13.42
CA ASP A 298 -16.06 -13.93 12.88
C ASP A 298 -16.21 -13.88 11.35
N ALA A 299 -15.88 -12.74 10.73
CA ALA A 299 -15.86 -12.54 9.27
C ALA A 299 -14.43 -12.59 8.69
N ALA A 300 -13.40 -12.69 9.52
CA ALA A 300 -12.01 -12.62 9.07
C ALA A 300 -11.50 -13.92 8.43
N GLU A 301 -12.19 -15.07 8.66
CA GLU A 301 -11.80 -16.34 8.05
C GLU A 301 -12.03 -16.26 6.53
N GLY A 302 -11.01 -16.59 5.74
CA GLY A 302 -11.05 -16.49 4.27
C GLY A 302 -10.74 -15.11 3.70
N LEU A 303 -10.62 -14.06 4.55
CA LEU A 303 -10.19 -12.72 4.15
C LEU A 303 -8.73 -12.50 4.52
N TYR A 304 -7.90 -12.11 3.58
CA TYR A 304 -6.45 -12.03 3.80
C TYR A 304 -5.80 -10.72 3.34
N SER A 305 -6.54 -9.76 2.81
CA SER A 305 -5.98 -8.46 2.46
C SER A 305 -6.98 -7.34 2.68
N ALA A 306 -6.57 -6.28 3.37
CA ALA A 306 -7.14 -4.96 3.22
C ALA A 306 -6.15 -4.16 2.39
N THR A 307 -6.41 -4.04 1.09
CA THR A 307 -5.43 -3.53 0.14
C THR A 307 -5.38 -2.01 0.11
N ASN A 308 -6.53 -1.36 0.38
CA ASN A 308 -6.64 0.07 0.19
C ASN A 308 -7.76 0.69 1.06
N VAL A 309 -7.76 2.02 1.20
CA VAL A 309 -8.73 2.78 1.99
C VAL A 309 -9.00 4.15 1.37
N ALA A 310 -10.25 4.60 1.40
CA ALA A 310 -10.64 5.96 1.06
C ALA A 310 -11.53 6.55 2.15
N ILE A 311 -11.41 7.86 2.39
CA ILE A 311 -12.25 8.61 3.32
C ILE A 311 -13.05 9.63 2.50
N ALA A 312 -14.37 9.61 2.64
CA ALA A 312 -15.24 10.51 1.87
C ALA A 312 -14.93 11.98 2.18
N PRO A 313 -14.72 12.82 1.17
CA PRO A 313 -14.28 14.19 1.37
C PRO A 313 -15.21 15.00 2.28
N GLY A 314 -14.64 15.68 3.28
CA GLY A 314 -15.36 16.52 4.24
C GLY A 314 -16.21 15.76 5.26
N THR A 315 -16.02 14.44 5.36
CA THR A 315 -16.67 13.57 6.35
C THR A 315 -15.64 12.66 7.01
N THR A 316 -16.05 11.89 8.01
CA THR A 316 -15.24 10.81 8.60
C THR A 316 -15.63 9.42 8.08
N ASP A 317 -16.52 9.35 7.10
CA ASP A 317 -16.94 8.07 6.53
C ASP A 317 -15.79 7.46 5.71
N ALA A 318 -15.21 6.38 6.20
CA ALA A 318 -14.08 5.68 5.58
C ALA A 318 -14.50 4.30 5.08
N TYR A 319 -13.87 3.88 3.99
CA TYR A 319 -14.15 2.62 3.29
C TYR A 319 -12.86 1.91 2.95
N MET A 320 -12.75 0.64 3.33
CA MET A 320 -11.61 -0.18 2.96
C MET A 320 -12.02 -1.32 2.03
N THR A 321 -11.20 -1.59 1.04
CA THR A 321 -11.30 -2.75 0.14
C THR A 321 -10.69 -3.96 0.81
N VAL A 322 -11.45 -5.05 0.89
CA VAL A 322 -11.01 -6.30 1.51
C VAL A 322 -11.27 -7.46 0.56
N SER A 323 -10.29 -8.32 0.38
CA SER A 323 -10.39 -9.47 -0.53
C SER A 323 -9.88 -10.75 0.11
N GLY A 324 -10.40 -11.87 -0.39
CA GLY A 324 -10.01 -13.20 0.06
C GLY A 324 -10.71 -14.32 -0.71
N ASP A 325 -10.66 -15.52 -0.15
CA ASP A 325 -11.24 -16.73 -0.75
C ASP A 325 -12.78 -16.66 -0.88
N ASP A 326 -13.43 -15.78 -0.09
CA ASP A 326 -14.90 -15.62 -0.09
C ASP A 326 -15.39 -14.53 -1.04
N GLY A 327 -14.49 -13.74 -1.61
CA GLY A 327 -14.83 -12.65 -2.53
C GLY A 327 -14.10 -11.35 -2.24
N GLY A 328 -14.55 -10.27 -2.90
CA GLY A 328 -14.13 -8.90 -2.70
C GLY A 328 -15.23 -8.07 -2.04
N PHE A 329 -14.90 -7.33 -1.01
CA PHE A 329 -15.83 -6.62 -0.13
C PHE A 329 -15.38 -5.18 0.10
N VAL A 330 -16.34 -4.31 0.38
CA VAL A 330 -16.10 -3.00 0.98
C VAL A 330 -16.62 -3.04 2.42
N TYR A 331 -15.77 -2.63 3.36
CA TYR A 331 -16.10 -2.40 4.76
C TYR A 331 -16.03 -0.90 5.05
N SER A 332 -16.90 -0.41 5.94
CA SER A 332 -16.96 0.99 6.37
C SER A 332 -16.54 1.13 7.84
N PHE A 333 -15.94 2.28 8.16
CA PHE A 333 -15.58 2.65 9.54
C PHE A 333 -15.51 4.18 9.68
N ASP A 334 -15.46 4.68 10.92
CA ASP A 334 -15.25 6.10 11.18
C ASP A 334 -13.74 6.40 11.20
N ALA A 335 -13.27 7.27 10.31
CA ALA A 335 -11.91 7.81 10.32
C ALA A 335 -11.64 8.67 11.56
N LEU A 336 -10.39 9.00 11.84
CA LEU A 336 -10.02 9.85 12.98
C LEU A 336 -10.24 11.34 12.69
N ALA A 337 -10.13 11.74 11.42
CA ALA A 337 -10.42 13.09 10.95
C ALA A 337 -11.12 13.05 9.57
N GLU A 338 -11.54 14.20 9.09
CA GLU A 338 -12.25 14.33 7.81
C GLU A 338 -11.38 13.95 6.61
N GLY A 339 -12.02 13.38 5.58
CA GLY A 339 -11.38 13.11 4.31
C GLY A 339 -11.04 14.38 3.56
N ILE A 340 -9.88 14.36 2.92
CA ILE A 340 -9.37 15.38 1.99
C ILE A 340 -9.05 14.71 0.65
N ARG A 341 -8.48 15.43 -0.31
CA ARG A 341 -8.10 14.82 -1.59
C ARG A 341 -7.15 13.64 -1.43
N GLN A 342 -6.17 13.75 -0.53
CA GLN A 342 -5.17 12.72 -0.24
C GLN A 342 -5.75 11.51 0.52
N SER A 343 -7.04 11.53 0.82
CA SER A 343 -7.75 10.43 1.47
C SER A 343 -8.33 9.41 0.50
N ASN A 344 -8.19 9.61 -0.79
CA ASN A 344 -8.43 8.56 -1.77
C ASN A 344 -7.18 7.69 -1.80
N GLY A 345 -7.34 6.41 -1.52
CA GLY A 345 -6.20 5.51 -1.48
C GLY A 345 -5.47 5.47 -2.81
N GLY A 346 -4.23 5.92 -2.80
CA GLY A 346 -3.35 5.94 -3.95
C GLY A 346 -2.24 4.93 -3.82
#